data_e760cb75823e9145444ebcd92005fed0
#
_entry.id   e760cb75823e9145444ebcd92005fed0
#
_cell.length_a   1.000
_cell.length_b   1.000
_cell.length_c   1.000
_cell.angle_alpha   90.00
_cell.angle_beta   90.00
_cell.angle_gamma   90.00
#
_symmetry.space_group_name_H-M   'P 1'
#
loop_
_entity.id
_entity.type
_entity.pdbx_description
1 polymer ?
#
loop_
_entity_poly.entity_id
_entity_poly.type
_entity_poly.pdbx_seq_one_letter_code
_entity_poly.pdbx_strand_id
1 'polypeptide(L)'
;MLLAAKLARWGDRLLTLAAALLLGALALFGAWSLWDIAATRRAALPEQTLRFKPLAAAPADSPGFAELRALNPDVCGWLTLDGTRIDFPVVQGADNMVYVNTDVYGDFSLSGAIFLDSRCPADFTAPYSIVYGHHIEDGGMFGDIVQFTQSDYFAAHTTGTLVTDDTAYNIALFACVQADAYDPVLYDPAQSPDALLAYIQAHAVQYRTPGSGPVVAFSTCTEAATNGRVLLFGQLLPQT
;
A
#
# COMPACT_ATOMS: atom_id res chain seq x y z
N MET A 1 -9.83 -58.89 -36.60
CA MET A 1 -9.85 -58.69 -35.13
C MET A 1 -8.52 -58.18 -34.54
N LEU A 2 -7.35 -58.72 -34.89
CA LEU A 2 -6.05 -58.32 -34.35
C LEU A 2 -5.63 -56.86 -34.62
N LEU A 3 -5.98 -56.31 -35.79
CA LEU A 3 -5.66 -54.93 -36.18
C LEU A 3 -6.48 -53.88 -35.38
N ALA A 4 -7.77 -54.15 -35.18
CA ALA A 4 -8.67 -53.28 -34.38
C ALA A 4 -8.23 -53.26 -32.91
N ALA A 5 -7.80 -54.37 -32.37
CA ALA A 5 -7.28 -54.44 -30.99
C ALA A 5 -5.92 -53.72 -30.80
N LYS A 6 -5.09 -53.66 -31.84
CA LYS A 6 -3.85 -52.87 -31.84
C LYS A 6 -4.14 -51.37 -31.90
N LEU A 7 -5.04 -50.95 -32.80
CA LEU A 7 -5.45 -49.57 -32.93
C LEU A 7 -6.11 -49.03 -31.66
N ALA A 8 -6.96 -49.84 -31.01
CA ALA A 8 -7.58 -49.46 -29.73
C ALA A 8 -6.53 -49.26 -28.61
N ARG A 9 -5.52 -50.15 -28.52
CA ARG A 9 -4.41 -50.00 -27.55
C ARG A 9 -3.54 -48.77 -27.81
N TRP A 10 -3.30 -48.42 -29.08
CA TRP A 10 -2.59 -47.22 -29.45
C TRP A 10 -3.38 -45.96 -29.10
N GLY A 11 -4.69 -45.93 -29.37
CA GLY A 11 -5.59 -44.86 -28.96
C GLY A 11 -5.62 -44.65 -27.48
N ASP A 12 -5.70 -45.73 -26.70
CA ASP A 12 -5.70 -45.71 -25.24
C ASP A 12 -4.38 -45.14 -24.65
N ARG A 13 -3.25 -45.56 -25.24
CA ARG A 13 -1.93 -45.01 -24.85
C ARG A 13 -1.79 -43.52 -25.17
N LEU A 14 -2.28 -43.06 -26.33
CA LEU A 14 -2.26 -41.65 -26.72
C LEU A 14 -3.14 -40.81 -25.79
N LEU A 15 -4.35 -41.29 -25.48
CA LEU A 15 -5.25 -40.63 -24.53
C LEU A 15 -4.63 -40.57 -23.13
N THR A 16 -4.02 -41.65 -22.66
CA THR A 16 -3.35 -41.67 -21.36
C THR A 16 -2.16 -40.69 -21.31
N LEU A 17 -1.34 -40.65 -22.39
CA LEU A 17 -0.25 -39.67 -22.51
C LEU A 17 -0.78 -38.23 -22.54
N ALA A 18 -1.84 -37.96 -23.32
CA ALA A 18 -2.43 -36.63 -23.40
C ALA A 18 -3.01 -36.19 -22.03
N ALA A 19 -3.70 -37.11 -21.33
CA ALA A 19 -4.21 -36.85 -19.99
C ALA A 19 -3.07 -36.60 -18.97
N ALA A 20 -2.00 -37.41 -19.03
CA ALA A 20 -0.84 -37.23 -18.15
C ALA A 20 -0.12 -35.87 -18.41
N LEU A 21 0.03 -35.49 -19.68
CA LEU A 21 0.60 -34.18 -20.05
C LEU A 21 -0.28 -33.01 -19.57
N LEU A 22 -1.59 -33.14 -19.73
CA LEU A 22 -2.55 -32.12 -19.27
C LEU A 22 -2.50 -31.99 -17.73
N LEU A 23 -2.51 -33.09 -17.01
CA LEU A 23 -2.39 -33.08 -15.56
C LEU A 23 -1.05 -32.52 -15.11
N GLY A 24 0.05 -32.85 -15.79
CA GLY A 24 1.36 -32.27 -15.53
C GLY A 24 1.39 -30.77 -15.76
N ALA A 25 0.81 -30.29 -16.86
CA ALA A 25 0.71 -28.85 -17.15
C ALA A 25 -0.13 -28.11 -16.10
N LEU A 26 -1.27 -28.68 -15.68
CA LEU A 26 -2.12 -28.12 -14.63
C LEU A 26 -1.40 -28.09 -13.27
N ALA A 27 -0.65 -29.14 -12.94
CA ALA A 27 0.14 -29.16 -11.70
C ALA A 27 1.26 -28.10 -11.71
N LEU A 28 1.97 -27.93 -12.83
CA LEU A 28 3.00 -26.90 -12.99
C LEU A 28 2.39 -25.49 -12.91
N PHE A 29 1.26 -25.27 -13.57
CA PHE A 29 0.54 -23.99 -13.50
C PHE A 29 0.07 -23.71 -12.06
N GLY A 30 -0.48 -24.69 -11.36
CA GLY A 30 -0.89 -24.56 -9.95
C GLY A 30 0.29 -24.22 -9.04
N ALA A 31 1.43 -24.91 -9.21
CA ALA A 31 2.64 -24.65 -8.45
C ALA A 31 3.20 -23.25 -8.73
N TRP A 32 3.22 -22.82 -9.98
CA TRP A 32 3.62 -21.46 -10.37
C TRP A 32 2.69 -20.41 -9.78
N SER A 33 1.37 -20.62 -9.85
CA SER A 33 0.38 -19.68 -9.31
C SER A 33 0.51 -19.52 -7.78
N LEU A 34 0.73 -20.62 -7.06
CA LEU A 34 0.97 -20.56 -5.61
C LEU A 34 2.28 -19.84 -5.27
N TRP A 35 3.33 -20.07 -6.08
CA TRP A 35 4.59 -19.36 -5.90
C TRP A 35 4.45 -17.85 -6.16
N ASP A 36 3.73 -17.47 -7.21
CA ASP A 36 3.47 -16.08 -7.59
C ASP A 36 2.69 -15.33 -6.50
N ILE A 37 1.62 -15.96 -5.97
CA ILE A 37 0.86 -15.43 -4.83
C ILE A 37 1.77 -15.25 -3.61
N ALA A 38 2.60 -16.25 -3.30
CA ALA A 38 3.52 -16.18 -2.16
C ALA A 38 4.59 -15.09 -2.35
N ALA A 39 5.08 -14.89 -3.57
CA ALA A 39 6.05 -13.85 -3.91
C ALA A 39 5.43 -12.45 -3.75
N THR A 40 4.22 -12.23 -4.29
CA THR A 40 3.48 -10.98 -4.14
C THR A 40 3.20 -10.64 -2.67
N ARG A 41 2.77 -11.63 -1.87
CA ARG A 41 2.53 -11.43 -0.44
C ARG A 41 3.81 -11.06 0.31
N ARG A 42 4.95 -11.68 -0.01
CA ARG A 42 6.25 -11.34 0.61
C ARG A 42 6.69 -9.93 0.25
N ALA A 43 6.52 -9.53 -1.01
CA ALA A 43 6.86 -8.18 -1.47
C ALA A 43 5.99 -7.10 -0.79
N ALA A 44 4.76 -7.45 -0.37
CA ALA A 44 3.83 -6.56 0.30
C ALA A 44 4.11 -6.38 1.80
N LEU A 45 5.10 -7.06 2.37
CA LEU A 45 5.45 -6.98 3.80
C LEU A 45 6.66 -6.05 4.02
N PRO A 46 6.70 -5.32 5.14
CA PRO A 46 7.74 -4.31 5.39
C PRO A 46 9.13 -4.89 5.63
N GLU A 47 9.26 -6.18 6.00
CA GLU A 47 10.52 -6.78 6.45
C GLU A 47 11.68 -6.62 5.45
N GLN A 48 11.38 -6.55 4.16
CA GLN A 48 12.41 -6.41 3.12
C GLN A 48 13.06 -5.02 3.11
N THR A 49 12.33 -3.99 3.56
CA THR A 49 12.76 -2.60 3.54
C THR A 49 13.21 -2.09 4.92
N LEU A 50 12.88 -2.78 6.01
CA LEU A 50 13.16 -2.32 7.40
C LEU A 50 14.62 -1.98 7.68
N ARG A 51 15.57 -2.60 6.98
CA ARG A 51 17.01 -2.26 7.09
C ARG A 51 17.33 -0.82 6.72
N PHE A 52 16.48 -0.18 5.94
CA PHE A 52 16.63 1.19 5.48
C PHE A 52 15.87 2.20 6.34
N LYS A 53 15.12 1.74 7.35
CA LYS A 53 14.28 2.61 8.17
C LYS A 53 15.09 3.72 8.83
N PRO A 54 14.70 5.00 8.63
CA PRO A 54 15.40 6.11 9.23
C PRO A 54 15.17 6.19 10.74
N LEU A 55 16.11 6.82 11.44
CA LEU A 55 15.95 7.18 12.83
C LEU A 55 15.15 8.47 12.93
N ALA A 56 13.96 8.44 13.52
CA ALA A 56 13.11 9.63 13.65
C ALA A 56 13.80 10.77 14.44
N ALA A 57 14.69 10.44 15.39
CA ALA A 57 15.46 11.43 16.16
C ALA A 57 16.61 12.08 15.37
N ALA A 58 17.03 11.50 14.24
CA ALA A 58 18.14 12.00 13.42
C ALA A 58 17.93 11.54 11.96
N PRO A 59 16.95 12.08 11.23
CA PRO A 59 16.63 11.64 9.87
C PRO A 59 17.82 11.78 8.91
N ALA A 60 18.48 12.93 8.93
CA ALA A 60 19.63 13.25 8.07
C ALA A 60 20.84 12.33 8.33
N ASP A 61 20.97 11.78 9.53
CA ASP A 61 22.06 10.88 9.95
C ASP A 61 21.71 9.40 9.81
N SER A 62 20.70 9.05 9.01
CA SER A 62 20.21 7.69 8.82
C SER A 62 20.84 7.01 7.59
N PRO A 63 21.96 6.27 7.74
CA PRO A 63 22.71 5.74 6.58
C PRO A 63 21.85 4.80 5.71
N GLY A 64 20.98 4.00 6.31
CA GLY A 64 20.08 3.10 5.57
C GLY A 64 19.10 3.86 4.69
N PHE A 65 18.55 4.98 5.17
CA PHE A 65 17.64 5.80 4.38
C PHE A 65 18.36 6.48 3.20
N ALA A 66 19.58 6.99 3.44
CA ALA A 66 20.42 7.53 2.38
C ALA A 66 20.80 6.46 1.33
N GLU A 67 21.09 5.21 1.75
CA GLU A 67 21.31 4.09 0.84
C GLU A 67 20.07 3.81 -0.03
N LEU A 68 18.86 3.77 0.56
CA LEU A 68 17.63 3.55 -0.18
C LEU A 68 17.38 4.65 -1.22
N ARG A 69 17.63 5.91 -0.86
CA ARG A 69 17.51 7.04 -1.79
C ARG A 69 18.55 7.03 -2.90
N ALA A 70 19.72 6.49 -2.64
CA ALA A 70 20.73 6.28 -3.68
C ALA A 70 20.31 5.19 -4.68
N LEU A 71 19.52 4.19 -4.24
CA LEU A 71 18.94 3.18 -5.10
C LEU A 71 17.73 3.70 -5.87
N ASN A 72 16.88 4.48 -5.20
CA ASN A 72 15.70 5.11 -5.82
C ASN A 72 15.56 6.57 -5.33
N PRO A 73 15.89 7.56 -6.17
CA PRO A 73 15.81 8.98 -5.81
C PRO A 73 14.37 9.48 -5.59
N ASP A 74 13.36 8.73 -6.01
CA ASP A 74 11.95 9.04 -5.80
C ASP A 74 11.47 8.78 -4.36
N VAL A 75 12.33 8.19 -3.49
CA VAL A 75 12.01 8.02 -2.07
C VAL A 75 11.99 9.38 -1.39
N CYS A 76 10.82 9.78 -0.89
CA CYS A 76 10.57 11.07 -0.25
C CYS A 76 10.27 10.98 1.26
N GLY A 77 10.03 9.78 1.81
CA GLY A 77 9.76 9.62 3.22
C GLY A 77 9.70 8.17 3.68
N TRP A 78 9.44 8.01 4.98
CA TRP A 78 9.18 6.73 5.63
C TRP A 78 7.96 6.86 6.54
N LEU A 79 6.94 6.04 6.33
CA LEU A 79 5.70 6.02 7.07
C LEU A 79 5.66 4.82 8.02
N THR A 80 5.34 5.08 9.28
CA THR A 80 5.01 4.05 10.27
C THR A 80 3.68 4.40 10.93
N LEU A 81 2.72 3.47 10.98
CA LEU A 81 1.53 3.60 11.82
C LEU A 81 1.62 2.62 12.99
N ASP A 82 1.59 3.16 14.21
CA ASP A 82 1.88 2.40 15.43
C ASP A 82 0.86 1.28 15.68
N GLY A 83 1.37 0.09 16.00
CA GLY A 83 0.54 -1.08 16.26
C GLY A 83 -0.05 -1.76 15.01
N THR A 84 0.31 -1.29 13.82
CA THR A 84 -0.07 -1.88 12.53
C THR A 84 1.14 -2.49 11.83
N ARG A 85 0.93 -3.12 10.66
CA ARG A 85 2.01 -3.57 9.78
C ARG A 85 2.48 -2.50 8.79
N ILE A 86 1.94 -1.29 8.88
CA ILE A 86 2.30 -0.20 7.99
C ILE A 86 3.60 0.42 8.48
N ASP A 87 4.71 0.03 7.85
CA ASP A 87 6.07 0.47 8.15
C ASP A 87 6.91 0.44 6.86
N PHE A 88 6.72 1.44 6.00
CA PHE A 88 7.20 1.43 4.63
C PHE A 88 7.85 2.73 4.21
N PRO A 89 8.82 2.67 3.27
CA PRO A 89 9.24 3.85 2.54
C PRO A 89 8.08 4.42 1.70
N VAL A 90 8.06 5.74 1.54
CA VAL A 90 7.13 6.46 0.67
C VAL A 90 7.92 6.98 -0.51
N VAL A 91 7.42 6.72 -1.72
CA VAL A 91 7.99 7.21 -2.98
C VAL A 91 7.06 8.24 -3.63
N GLN A 92 7.58 9.05 -4.56
CA GLN A 92 6.76 9.94 -5.38
C GLN A 92 7.20 9.88 -6.83
N GLY A 93 6.34 9.35 -7.71
CA GLY A 93 6.60 9.31 -9.14
C GLY A 93 6.21 10.59 -9.88
N ALA A 94 6.53 10.65 -11.15
CA ALA A 94 6.14 11.76 -12.04
C ALA A 94 4.59 11.87 -12.19
N ASP A 95 3.88 10.78 -11.99
CA ASP A 95 2.43 10.71 -11.92
C ASP A 95 1.99 9.61 -10.93
N ASN A 96 0.69 9.52 -10.66
CA ASN A 96 0.12 8.57 -9.71
C ASN A 96 0.01 7.13 -10.26
N MET A 97 0.51 6.83 -11.47
CA MET A 97 0.48 5.49 -12.06
C MET A 97 1.83 4.76 -11.97
N VAL A 98 2.94 5.50 -11.78
CA VAL A 98 4.30 4.94 -11.76
C VAL A 98 4.41 3.81 -10.73
N TYR A 99 3.98 4.06 -9.49
CA TYR A 99 4.18 3.15 -8.36
C TYR A 99 2.98 2.25 -8.05
N VAL A 100 1.96 2.23 -8.92
CA VAL A 100 0.84 1.27 -8.78
C VAL A 100 1.30 -0.17 -8.95
N ASN A 101 2.22 -0.42 -9.89
CA ASN A 101 2.77 -1.76 -10.16
C ASN A 101 4.31 -1.76 -10.18
N THR A 102 4.94 -0.86 -9.45
CA THR A 102 6.39 -0.75 -9.32
C THR A 102 6.74 -0.67 -7.84
N ASP A 103 7.67 -1.49 -7.39
CA ASP A 103 8.13 -1.46 -6.00
C ASP A 103 9.12 -0.30 -5.75
N VAL A 104 9.56 -0.18 -4.49
CA VAL A 104 10.51 0.85 -4.08
C VAL A 104 11.89 0.75 -4.76
N TYR A 105 12.23 -0.40 -5.32
CA TYR A 105 13.49 -0.61 -6.04
C TYR A 105 13.40 -0.28 -7.54
N GLY A 106 12.20 0.04 -8.04
CA GLY A 106 11.94 0.29 -9.45
C GLY A 106 11.60 -0.96 -10.26
N ASP A 107 11.45 -2.11 -9.60
CA ASP A 107 11.11 -3.36 -10.24
C ASP A 107 9.58 -3.56 -10.31
N PHE A 108 9.12 -4.32 -11.32
CA PHE A 108 7.70 -4.66 -11.44
C PHE A 108 7.23 -5.47 -10.23
N SER A 109 6.16 -5.00 -9.61
CA SER A 109 5.52 -5.67 -8.47
C SER A 109 4.01 -5.44 -8.46
N LEU A 110 3.22 -6.50 -8.33
CA LEU A 110 1.76 -6.40 -8.20
C LEU A 110 1.32 -5.75 -6.89
N SER A 111 2.18 -5.73 -5.87
CA SER A 111 1.93 -4.99 -4.63
C SER A 111 2.23 -3.50 -4.74
N GLY A 112 2.91 -3.06 -5.79
CA GLY A 112 3.34 -1.68 -5.96
C GLY A 112 4.23 -1.18 -4.82
N ALA A 113 4.22 0.13 -4.59
CA ALA A 113 4.83 0.79 -3.44
C ALA A 113 3.80 1.66 -2.72
N ILE A 114 4.16 2.16 -1.53
CA ILE A 114 3.42 3.25 -0.88
C ILE A 114 3.89 4.56 -1.51
N PHE A 115 2.98 5.37 -2.06
CA PHE A 115 3.38 6.56 -2.81
C PHE A 115 2.56 7.81 -2.49
N LEU A 116 3.22 8.95 -2.52
CA LEU A 116 2.64 10.28 -2.36
C LEU A 116 2.03 10.74 -3.69
N ASP A 117 0.87 11.39 -3.63
CA ASP A 117 0.25 12.01 -4.81
C ASP A 117 1.23 12.98 -5.49
N SER A 118 1.40 12.81 -6.80
CA SER A 118 2.35 13.59 -7.60
C SER A 118 2.09 15.10 -7.62
N ARG A 119 0.90 15.54 -7.21
CA ARG A 119 0.53 16.95 -7.08
C ARG A 119 0.93 17.56 -5.73
N CYS A 120 1.33 16.73 -4.76
CA CYS A 120 1.80 17.18 -3.45
C CYS A 120 3.30 17.48 -3.48
N PRO A 121 3.81 18.44 -2.68
CA PRO A 121 5.24 18.59 -2.49
C PRO A 121 5.82 17.39 -1.74
N ALA A 122 7.01 16.93 -2.19
CA ALA A 122 7.66 15.72 -1.67
C ALA A 122 8.09 15.80 -0.19
N ASP A 123 8.19 17.01 0.34
CA ASP A 123 8.56 17.31 1.73
C ASP A 123 7.36 17.35 2.70
N PHE A 124 6.15 17.03 2.21
CA PHE A 124 4.90 17.05 2.99
C PHE A 124 4.54 18.40 3.63
N THR A 125 5.02 19.51 3.08
CA THR A 125 4.75 20.86 3.58
C THR A 125 3.38 21.41 3.16
N ALA A 126 2.69 20.76 2.22
CA ALA A 126 1.34 21.16 1.83
C ALA A 126 0.34 21.05 2.99
N PRO A 127 -0.68 21.91 3.04
CA PRO A 127 -1.75 21.78 4.02
C PRO A 127 -2.50 20.45 3.98
N TYR A 128 -2.53 19.79 2.82
CA TYR A 128 -3.11 18.47 2.61
C TYR A 128 -2.25 17.63 1.68
N SER A 129 -1.93 16.42 2.11
CA SER A 129 -1.17 15.43 1.34
C SER A 129 -1.94 14.11 1.27
N ILE A 130 -1.84 13.40 0.16
CA ILE A 130 -2.51 12.11 -0.05
C ILE A 130 -1.45 11.05 -0.34
N VAL A 131 -1.45 9.98 0.44
CA VAL A 131 -0.56 8.83 0.28
C VAL A 131 -1.41 7.61 -0.10
N TYR A 132 -1.00 6.92 -1.13
CA TYR A 132 -1.68 5.75 -1.68
C TYR A 132 -0.93 4.47 -1.38
N GLY A 133 -1.66 3.38 -1.24
CA GLY A 133 -1.12 2.04 -1.16
C GLY A 133 -2.18 0.99 -1.47
N HIS A 134 -1.74 -0.13 -2.02
CA HIS A 134 -2.66 -1.24 -2.28
C HIS A 134 -3.23 -1.83 -1.00
N HIS A 135 -4.46 -2.33 -1.10
CA HIS A 135 -5.01 -3.26 -0.13
C HIS A 135 -4.52 -4.66 -0.49
N ILE A 136 -3.68 -5.22 0.36
CA ILE A 136 -3.28 -6.63 0.27
C ILE A 136 -3.86 -7.35 1.50
N GLU A 137 -4.50 -8.49 1.25
CA GLU A 137 -5.01 -9.35 2.33
C GLU A 137 -3.91 -9.68 3.34
N ASP A 138 -4.29 -9.99 4.56
CA ASP A 138 -3.38 -10.24 5.70
C ASP A 138 -2.54 -9.02 6.13
N GLY A 139 -2.97 -7.78 5.77
CA GLY A 139 -2.39 -6.52 6.24
C GLY A 139 -1.14 -6.06 5.50
N GLY A 140 -0.85 -6.63 4.30
CA GLY A 140 0.22 -6.13 3.44
C GLY A 140 -0.08 -4.74 2.88
N MET A 141 0.95 -3.96 2.63
CA MET A 141 0.87 -2.57 2.19
C MET A 141 -0.07 -1.76 3.10
N PHE A 142 -1.20 -1.22 2.57
CA PHE A 142 -2.22 -0.51 3.32
C PHE A 142 -3.43 -1.38 3.73
N GLY A 143 -3.28 -2.71 3.74
CA GLY A 143 -4.35 -3.64 4.11
C GLY A 143 -4.93 -3.40 5.50
N ASP A 144 -4.10 -3.00 6.48
CA ASP A 144 -4.55 -2.72 7.85
C ASP A 144 -5.44 -1.46 7.95
N ILE A 145 -5.42 -0.56 6.96
CA ILE A 145 -6.25 0.68 6.98
C ILE A 145 -7.74 0.35 7.05
N VAL A 146 -8.19 -0.72 6.40
CA VAL A 146 -9.61 -1.11 6.42
C VAL A 146 -10.09 -1.44 7.85
N GLN A 147 -9.22 -1.91 8.73
CA GLN A 147 -9.57 -2.21 10.12
C GLN A 147 -9.93 -0.97 10.93
N PHE A 148 -9.45 0.23 10.54
CA PHE A 148 -9.80 1.50 11.18
C PHE A 148 -11.28 1.89 11.02
N THR A 149 -12.04 1.18 10.20
CA THR A 149 -13.52 1.31 10.18
C THR A 149 -14.16 0.76 11.46
N GLN A 150 -13.47 -0.13 12.18
CA GLN A 150 -13.93 -0.72 13.44
C GLN A 150 -13.57 0.21 14.61
N SER A 151 -14.55 0.48 15.50
CA SER A 151 -14.39 1.44 16.59
C SER A 151 -13.27 1.05 17.57
N ASP A 152 -13.16 -0.22 17.93
CA ASP A 152 -12.16 -0.70 18.88
C ASP A 152 -10.76 -0.60 18.29
N TYR A 153 -10.59 -0.93 17.01
CA TYR A 153 -9.32 -0.82 16.31
C TYR A 153 -8.91 0.65 16.18
N PHE A 154 -9.84 1.52 15.74
CA PHE A 154 -9.61 2.95 15.67
C PHE A 154 -9.25 3.53 17.05
N ALA A 155 -9.91 3.13 18.13
CA ALA A 155 -9.62 3.59 19.48
C ALA A 155 -8.22 3.19 19.96
N ALA A 156 -7.76 1.98 19.62
CA ALA A 156 -6.46 1.45 20.04
C ALA A 156 -5.27 2.03 19.25
N HIS A 157 -5.47 2.44 18.00
CA HIS A 157 -4.41 2.92 17.10
C HIS A 157 -4.59 4.41 16.82
N THR A 158 -3.76 5.23 17.45
CA THR A 158 -3.96 6.69 17.47
C THR A 158 -2.82 7.48 16.88
N THR A 159 -1.67 6.86 16.69
CA THR A 159 -0.41 7.54 16.35
C THR A 159 0.35 6.84 15.24
N GLY A 160 1.31 7.55 14.71
CA GLY A 160 2.30 7.08 13.76
C GLY A 160 3.44 8.08 13.62
N THR A 161 4.36 7.82 12.73
CA THR A 161 5.45 8.71 12.37
C THR A 161 5.62 8.80 10.86
N LEU A 162 5.98 9.96 10.37
CA LEU A 162 6.44 10.20 9.01
C LEU A 162 7.81 10.86 9.10
N VAL A 163 8.81 10.24 8.50
CA VAL A 163 10.18 10.75 8.47
C VAL A 163 10.52 11.13 7.03
N THR A 164 10.93 12.36 6.80
CA THR A 164 11.48 12.86 5.53
C THR A 164 12.99 13.05 5.69
N ASP A 165 13.67 13.65 4.70
CA ASP A 165 15.11 13.92 4.80
C ASP A 165 15.49 14.83 5.97
N ASP A 166 14.68 15.87 6.16
CA ASP A 166 15.03 16.98 7.05
C ASP A 166 14.17 17.01 8.31
N THR A 167 13.04 16.30 8.31
CA THR A 167 12.03 16.44 9.36
C THR A 167 11.39 15.10 9.70
N ALA A 168 11.18 14.87 11.00
CA ALA A 168 10.30 13.82 11.48
C ALA A 168 9.00 14.44 12.02
N TYR A 169 7.89 13.81 11.66
CA TYR A 169 6.56 14.18 12.12
C TYR A 169 5.98 13.07 12.97
N ASN A 170 5.38 13.44 14.11
CA ASN A 170 4.40 12.59 14.75
C ASN A 170 3.08 12.71 13.99
N ILE A 171 2.41 11.59 13.77
CA ILE A 171 1.07 11.55 13.15
C ILE A 171 0.06 11.35 14.27
N ALA A 172 -0.93 12.24 14.38
CA ALA A 172 -2.10 12.07 15.22
C ALA A 172 -3.28 11.64 14.33
N LEU A 173 -3.66 10.37 14.40
CA LEU A 173 -4.76 9.80 13.61
C LEU A 173 -6.10 10.30 14.16
N PHE A 174 -6.96 10.89 13.31
CA PHE A 174 -8.18 11.54 13.79
C PHE A 174 -9.48 11.12 13.08
N ALA A 175 -9.43 10.57 11.86
CA ALA A 175 -10.66 10.16 11.18
C ALA A 175 -10.42 8.97 10.24
N CYS A 176 -11.48 8.16 10.04
CA CYS A 176 -11.55 7.16 9.00
C CYS A 176 -12.83 7.41 8.17
N VAL A 177 -12.69 7.47 6.85
CA VAL A 177 -13.78 7.72 5.91
C VAL A 177 -13.86 6.60 4.89
N GLN A 178 -15.08 6.14 4.60
CA GLN A 178 -15.35 5.29 3.44
C GLN A 178 -15.88 6.16 2.29
N ALA A 179 -15.24 6.11 1.14
CA ALA A 179 -15.53 6.98 0.02
C ALA A 179 -15.47 6.25 -1.33
N ASP A 180 -15.93 6.90 -2.38
CA ASP A 180 -15.68 6.48 -3.76
C ASP A 180 -14.31 6.99 -4.23
N ALA A 181 -13.66 6.24 -5.13
CA ALA A 181 -12.36 6.60 -5.72
C ALA A 181 -12.36 7.95 -6.48
N TYR A 182 -13.53 8.43 -6.83
CA TYR A 182 -13.74 9.69 -7.57
C TYR A 182 -14.30 10.81 -6.70
N ASP A 183 -14.23 10.69 -5.37
CA ASP A 183 -14.66 11.76 -4.46
C ASP A 183 -13.88 13.05 -4.76
N PRO A 184 -14.56 14.13 -5.20
CA PRO A 184 -13.86 15.33 -5.68
C PRO A 184 -13.27 16.20 -4.56
N VAL A 185 -13.64 15.93 -3.30
CA VAL A 185 -13.11 16.66 -2.14
C VAL A 185 -11.92 15.93 -1.56
N LEU A 186 -12.05 14.62 -1.31
CA LEU A 186 -11.02 13.83 -0.64
C LEU A 186 -9.79 13.58 -1.54
N TYR A 187 -9.95 13.60 -2.87
CA TYR A 187 -8.85 13.37 -3.82
C TYR A 187 -8.35 14.65 -4.51
N ASP A 188 -8.67 15.82 -3.95
CA ASP A 188 -8.11 17.09 -4.40
C ASP A 188 -7.16 17.67 -3.33
N PRO A 189 -5.82 17.59 -3.51
CA PRO A 189 -4.85 18.13 -2.55
C PRO A 189 -4.88 19.67 -2.47
N ALA A 190 -5.58 20.35 -3.37
CA ALA A 190 -5.74 21.80 -3.33
C ALA A 190 -6.93 22.28 -2.46
N GLN A 191 -7.63 21.36 -1.78
CA GLN A 191 -8.73 21.72 -0.88
C GLN A 191 -8.28 22.68 0.23
N SER A 192 -9.15 23.63 0.57
CA SER A 192 -8.91 24.45 1.75
C SER A 192 -8.99 23.58 3.03
N PRO A 193 -8.10 23.78 4.01
CA PRO A 193 -8.10 22.98 5.23
C PRO A 193 -9.44 22.94 5.96
N ASP A 194 -10.11 24.10 6.07
CA ASP A 194 -11.40 24.18 6.79
C ASP A 194 -12.51 23.39 6.05
N ALA A 195 -12.58 23.51 4.71
CA ALA A 195 -13.56 22.77 3.92
C ALA A 195 -13.30 21.27 3.96
N LEU A 196 -12.03 20.86 3.89
CA LEU A 196 -11.61 19.46 4.01
C LEU A 196 -11.99 18.89 5.38
N LEU A 197 -11.65 19.57 6.48
CA LEU A 197 -11.95 19.11 7.84
C LEU A 197 -13.45 19.01 8.09
N ALA A 198 -14.24 19.98 7.61
CA ALA A 198 -15.69 19.94 7.70
C ALA A 198 -16.27 18.76 6.91
N TYR A 199 -15.75 18.49 5.72
CA TYR A 199 -16.17 17.36 4.90
C TYR A 199 -15.82 16.00 5.56
N ILE A 200 -14.59 15.87 6.06
CA ILE A 200 -14.15 14.66 6.79
C ILE A 200 -15.06 14.42 8.00
N GLN A 201 -15.33 15.45 8.80
CA GLN A 201 -16.18 15.31 9.98
C GLN A 201 -17.62 14.85 9.62
N ALA A 202 -18.16 15.32 8.51
CA ALA A 202 -19.50 14.97 8.07
C ALA A 202 -19.62 13.53 7.52
N HIS A 203 -18.53 12.96 7.01
CA HIS A 203 -18.53 11.66 6.31
C HIS A 203 -17.74 10.56 7.05
N ALA A 204 -17.08 10.88 8.16
CA ALA A 204 -16.27 9.93 8.88
C ALA A 204 -17.11 8.84 9.54
N VAL A 205 -16.70 7.57 9.34
CA VAL A 205 -17.22 6.42 10.08
C VAL A 205 -16.60 6.32 11.47
N GLN A 206 -15.39 6.86 11.64
CA GLN A 206 -14.72 7.03 12.92
C GLN A 206 -14.10 8.43 12.96
N TYR A 207 -14.22 9.12 14.09
CA TYR A 207 -13.77 10.52 14.22
C TYR A 207 -13.30 10.87 15.63
N ARG A 208 -12.23 11.63 15.72
CA ARG A 208 -11.76 12.37 16.88
C ARG A 208 -11.57 13.83 16.49
N THR A 209 -11.73 14.74 17.41
CA THR A 209 -11.43 16.15 17.14
C THR A 209 -9.95 16.31 16.81
N PRO A 210 -9.59 16.78 15.61
CA PRO A 210 -8.22 17.03 15.25
C PRO A 210 -7.64 18.20 16.04
N GLY A 211 -6.31 18.26 16.18
CA GLY A 211 -5.58 19.43 16.65
C GLY A 211 -5.38 20.46 15.55
N SER A 212 -4.18 21.01 15.42
CA SER A 212 -3.77 21.93 14.36
C SER A 212 -2.52 21.37 13.65
N GLY A 213 -2.46 21.49 12.31
CA GLY A 213 -1.34 21.06 11.50
C GLY A 213 -1.78 20.59 10.12
N PRO A 214 -0.82 20.33 9.21
CA PRO A 214 -1.11 19.75 7.92
C PRO A 214 -1.82 18.39 8.05
N VAL A 215 -2.73 18.11 7.12
CA VAL A 215 -3.47 16.84 7.08
C VAL A 215 -2.82 15.89 6.09
N VAL A 216 -2.70 14.63 6.47
CA VAL A 216 -2.31 13.55 5.57
C VAL A 216 -3.43 12.51 5.51
N ALA A 217 -3.79 12.08 4.29
CA ALA A 217 -4.68 10.96 4.05
C ALA A 217 -3.89 9.74 3.58
N PHE A 218 -4.21 8.58 4.13
CA PHE A 218 -3.72 7.28 3.69
C PHE A 218 -4.87 6.54 3.01
N SER A 219 -4.80 6.37 1.69
CA SER A 219 -5.89 5.83 0.88
C SER A 219 -5.59 4.44 0.38
N THR A 220 -6.55 3.52 0.55
CA THR A 220 -6.49 2.17 0.00
C THR A 220 -7.84 1.71 -0.54
N CYS A 221 -7.86 0.65 -1.37
CA CYS A 221 -9.10 0.04 -1.84
C CYS A 221 -9.82 -0.68 -0.70
N THR A 222 -11.15 -0.72 -0.73
CA THR A 222 -11.93 -1.62 0.15
C THR A 222 -11.84 -3.07 -0.33
N GLU A 223 -12.02 -3.26 -1.66
CA GLU A 223 -11.93 -4.53 -2.36
C GLU A 223 -11.40 -4.28 -3.77
N ALA A 224 -10.67 -5.24 -4.34
CA ALA A 224 -10.00 -5.10 -5.64
C ALA A 224 -10.97 -4.84 -6.82
N ALA A 225 -12.25 -5.25 -6.69
CA ALA A 225 -13.23 -5.17 -7.77
C ALA A 225 -14.16 -3.94 -7.70
N THR A 226 -13.98 -3.04 -6.73
CA THR A 226 -14.87 -1.90 -6.48
C THR A 226 -14.15 -0.56 -6.52
N ASN A 227 -14.92 0.53 -6.72
CA ASN A 227 -14.43 1.89 -6.56
C ASN A 227 -14.38 2.32 -5.08
N GLY A 228 -14.80 1.46 -4.15
CA GLY A 228 -14.77 1.76 -2.73
C GLY A 228 -13.35 1.99 -2.23
N ARG A 229 -13.20 3.01 -1.39
CA ARG A 229 -11.93 3.37 -0.75
C ARG A 229 -12.13 3.54 0.75
N VAL A 230 -11.07 3.25 1.50
CA VAL A 230 -10.96 3.68 2.88
C VAL A 230 -9.82 4.69 2.94
N LEU A 231 -10.10 5.85 3.54
CA LEU A 231 -9.10 6.86 3.83
C LEU A 231 -8.97 7.01 5.34
N LEU A 232 -7.75 6.85 5.84
CA LEU A 232 -7.38 7.14 7.21
C LEU A 232 -6.69 8.52 7.24
N PHE A 233 -7.11 9.40 8.12
CA PHE A 233 -6.60 10.77 8.21
C PHE A 233 -5.78 10.97 9.47
N GLY A 234 -4.64 11.62 9.31
CA GLY A 234 -3.77 12.06 10.38
C GLY A 234 -3.35 13.52 10.24
N GLN A 235 -2.95 14.12 11.35
CA GLN A 235 -2.27 15.41 11.36
C GLN A 235 -0.79 15.23 11.56
N LEU A 236 0.01 15.98 10.79
CA LEU A 236 1.46 16.01 10.89
C LEU A 236 1.88 17.06 11.93
N LEU A 237 2.53 16.59 12.97
CA LEU A 237 3.04 17.40 14.07
C LEU A 237 4.58 17.29 14.05
N PRO A 238 5.33 18.37 13.68
CA PRO A 238 6.79 18.29 13.65
C PRO A 238 7.35 17.85 14.98
N GLN A 239 8.32 16.95 14.97
CA GLN A 239 9.09 16.63 16.18
C GLN A 239 10.08 17.77 16.43
N THR A 240 10.04 18.32 17.63
CA THR A 240 10.94 19.40 18.08
C THR A 240 12.21 18.83 18.69
#